data_dd1126a44d17c4ab8333396a1d9a1206
#
_entry.id   dd1126a44d17c4ab8333396a1d9a1206
#
_cell.length_a   1.000
_cell.length_b   1.000
_cell.length_c   1.000
_cell.angle_alpha   90.00
_cell.angle_beta   90.00
_cell.angle_gamma   90.00
#
_symmetry.space_group_name_H-M   'P 1'
#
loop_
_entity.id
_entity.type
_entity.pdbx_description
1 polymer ?
#
loop_
_entity_poly.entity_id
_entity_poly.type
_entity_poly.pdbx_seq_one_letter_code
_entity_poly.pdbx_strand_id
1 'polypeptide(L)'
;MTIVEGMGANSVHSPASRPVEVRGTLVLALLGAWTIVVPYLAVPLGFEVKVASLVEVVDHVVPGAFVVTAGLYLTRLARRRSLAGAQSALLAGGVCFLAGFWVLSTHEPLLADAARSANVSWAAAIWHFSTALPVVVLSLWFVLRSSAADPAP
;
A
#
# COMPACT_ATOMS: atom_id res chain seq x y z
N MET A 1 -34.74 18.27 53.75
CA MET A 1 -33.71 19.02 52.98
C MET A 1 -32.70 18.00 52.49
N THR A 2 -32.90 17.45 51.29
CA THR A 2 -32.12 16.31 50.74
C THR A 2 -31.23 16.86 49.66
N ILE A 3 -29.96 16.85 49.93
CA ILE A 3 -28.92 17.28 49.00
C ILE A 3 -28.66 16.09 48.03
N VAL A 4 -29.01 16.25 46.76
CA VAL A 4 -28.64 15.32 45.69
C VAL A 4 -27.28 15.74 45.19
N GLU A 5 -26.24 15.01 45.63
CA GLU A 5 -24.90 15.15 45.11
C GLU A 5 -24.86 14.74 43.64
N GLY A 6 -24.43 15.68 42.81
CA GLY A 6 -24.29 15.48 41.39
C GLY A 6 -23.25 14.41 41.08
N MET A 7 -23.70 13.31 40.49
CA MET A 7 -22.82 12.32 39.83
C MET A 7 -22.10 13.00 38.66
N GLY A 8 -20.83 13.32 38.90
CA GLY A 8 -19.94 13.80 37.84
C GLY A 8 -19.90 12.80 36.71
N ALA A 9 -20.38 13.20 35.57
CA ALA A 9 -20.27 12.44 34.32
C ALA A 9 -18.77 12.31 33.98
N ASN A 10 -18.19 11.16 34.32
CA ASN A 10 -16.89 10.77 33.80
C ASN A 10 -17.00 10.74 32.28
N SER A 11 -16.56 11.81 31.64
CA SER A 11 -16.34 11.83 30.20
C SER A 11 -15.28 10.77 29.89
N VAL A 12 -15.75 9.57 29.52
CA VAL A 12 -14.90 8.54 28.94
C VAL A 12 -14.29 9.16 27.69
N HIS A 13 -13.03 9.60 27.81
CA HIS A 13 -12.24 10.01 26.68
C HIS A 13 -12.11 8.79 25.76
N SER A 14 -12.99 8.69 24.76
CA SER A 14 -12.79 7.77 23.64
C SER A 14 -11.39 8.06 23.07
N PRO A 15 -10.48 7.07 23.03
CA PRO A 15 -9.20 7.25 22.39
C PRO A 15 -9.46 7.68 20.96
N ALA A 16 -9.10 8.92 20.64
CA ALA A 16 -9.30 9.48 19.31
C ALA A 16 -8.61 8.55 18.33
N SER A 17 -9.41 7.82 17.54
CA SER A 17 -8.92 6.98 16.45
C SER A 17 -8.01 7.86 15.59
N ARG A 18 -6.71 7.53 15.58
CA ARG A 18 -5.72 8.33 14.88
C ARG A 18 -6.11 8.38 13.40
N PRO A 19 -6.29 9.56 12.82
CA PRO A 19 -6.73 9.67 11.45
C PRO A 19 -5.73 8.94 10.55
N VAL A 20 -6.23 8.10 9.67
CA VAL A 20 -5.42 7.53 8.58
C VAL A 20 -4.77 8.71 7.87
N GLU A 21 -3.45 8.75 7.87
CA GLU A 21 -2.74 9.90 7.36
C GLU A 21 -2.96 10.04 5.85
N VAL A 22 -3.68 11.08 5.43
CA VAL A 22 -3.97 11.37 4.02
C VAL A 22 -2.70 11.35 3.16
N ARG A 23 -1.57 11.78 3.73
CA ARG A 23 -0.27 11.75 3.03
C ARG A 23 0.17 10.33 2.68
N GLY A 24 0.09 9.40 3.63
CA GLY A 24 0.48 8.01 3.40
C GLY A 24 -0.38 7.31 2.34
N THR A 25 -1.70 7.58 2.33
CA THR A 25 -2.61 7.02 1.33
C THR A 25 -2.38 7.58 -0.07
N LEU A 26 -2.01 8.85 -0.18
CA LEU A 26 -1.59 9.47 -1.45
C LEU A 26 -0.27 8.87 -1.95
N VAL A 27 0.71 8.67 -1.06
CA VAL A 27 1.97 8.00 -1.42
C VAL A 27 1.68 6.60 -1.97
N LEU A 28 0.76 5.84 -1.35
CA LEU A 28 0.37 4.53 -1.84
C LEU A 28 -0.23 4.60 -3.25
N ALA A 29 -1.13 5.57 -3.52
CA ALA A 29 -1.67 5.78 -4.86
C ALA A 29 -0.59 6.15 -5.89
N LEU A 30 0.38 6.98 -5.52
CA LEU A 30 1.51 7.34 -6.36
C LEU A 30 2.42 6.16 -6.66
N LEU A 31 2.68 5.29 -5.67
CA LEU A 31 3.43 4.06 -5.86
C LEU A 31 2.70 3.10 -6.83
N GLY A 32 1.38 3.01 -6.75
CA GLY A 32 0.59 2.24 -7.73
C GLY A 32 0.72 2.82 -9.15
N ALA A 33 0.63 4.14 -9.30
CA ALA A 33 0.85 4.79 -10.59
C ALA A 33 2.29 4.56 -11.10
N TRP A 34 3.28 4.61 -10.22
CA TRP A 34 4.67 4.29 -10.54
C TRP A 34 4.80 2.85 -11.02
N THR A 35 4.18 1.88 -10.34
CA THR A 35 4.16 0.47 -10.76
C THR A 35 3.64 0.29 -12.19
N ILE A 36 2.60 1.06 -12.59
CA ILE A 36 2.08 1.03 -13.96
C ILE A 36 3.08 1.57 -14.98
N VAL A 37 3.77 2.66 -14.64
CA VAL A 37 4.58 3.43 -15.60
C VAL A 37 5.98 2.86 -15.78
N VAL A 38 6.55 2.28 -14.73
CA VAL A 38 7.94 1.81 -14.68
C VAL A 38 8.35 0.94 -15.86
N PRO A 39 7.61 -0.11 -16.28
CA PRO A 39 8.04 -0.96 -17.40
C PRO A 39 8.23 -0.17 -18.69
N TYR A 40 7.39 0.84 -18.91
CA TYR A 40 7.42 1.66 -20.14
C TYR A 40 8.52 2.72 -20.13
N LEU A 41 9.06 3.06 -18.96
CA LEU A 41 10.20 3.98 -18.82
C LEU A 41 11.55 3.28 -18.97
N ALA A 42 11.60 1.97 -18.83
CA ALA A 42 12.85 1.22 -18.86
C ALA A 42 13.61 1.43 -20.18
N VAL A 43 12.94 1.28 -21.31
CA VAL A 43 13.54 1.42 -22.65
C VAL A 43 14.09 2.83 -22.91
N PRO A 44 13.34 3.93 -22.72
CA PRO A 44 13.86 5.28 -22.94
C PRO A 44 14.98 5.67 -21.96
N LEU A 45 15.09 4.99 -20.81
CA LEU A 45 16.17 5.20 -19.84
C LEU A 45 17.40 4.31 -20.08
N GLY A 46 17.40 3.54 -21.19
CA GLY A 46 18.55 2.72 -21.58
C GLY A 46 18.62 1.36 -20.88
N PHE A 47 17.56 0.93 -20.19
CA PHE A 47 17.47 -0.42 -19.67
C PHE A 47 16.98 -1.35 -20.79
N GLU A 48 17.78 -2.34 -21.14
CA GLU A 48 17.38 -3.37 -22.11
C GLU A 48 16.36 -4.33 -21.49
N VAL A 49 15.09 -3.93 -21.47
CA VAL A 49 13.98 -4.79 -21.07
C VAL A 49 13.17 -5.10 -22.32
N LYS A 50 13.10 -6.37 -22.70
CA LYS A 50 12.13 -6.84 -23.71
C LYS A 50 10.75 -6.79 -23.07
N VAL A 51 10.00 -5.74 -23.34
CA VAL A 51 8.63 -5.59 -22.87
C VAL A 51 7.74 -6.55 -23.67
N ALA A 52 7.42 -7.71 -23.08
CA ALA A 52 6.37 -8.58 -23.58
C ALA A 52 5.03 -7.97 -23.17
N SER A 53 4.36 -7.28 -24.07
CA SER A 53 3.24 -6.36 -23.77
C SER A 53 2.13 -6.93 -22.88
N LEU A 54 1.77 -8.20 -23.01
CA LEU A 54 0.73 -8.83 -22.20
C LEU A 54 1.22 -9.16 -20.79
N VAL A 55 2.46 -9.65 -20.67
CA VAL A 55 3.06 -9.98 -19.36
C VAL A 55 3.20 -8.72 -18.52
N GLU A 56 3.70 -7.62 -19.11
CA GLU A 56 3.85 -6.34 -18.42
C GLU A 56 2.50 -5.77 -17.96
N VAL A 57 1.43 -5.93 -18.77
CA VAL A 57 0.08 -5.52 -18.36
C VAL A 57 -0.39 -6.32 -17.15
N VAL A 58 -0.21 -7.64 -17.14
CA VAL A 58 -0.64 -8.49 -16.04
C VAL A 58 0.19 -8.24 -14.78
N ASP A 59 1.50 -8.09 -14.93
CA ASP A 59 2.42 -8.02 -13.78
C ASP A 59 2.57 -6.61 -13.19
N HIS A 60 2.27 -5.55 -13.95
CA HIS A 60 2.44 -4.18 -13.51
C HIS A 60 1.16 -3.34 -13.60
N VAL A 61 0.46 -3.36 -14.75
CA VAL A 61 -0.70 -2.48 -14.93
C VAL A 61 -1.87 -2.92 -14.06
N VAL A 62 -2.17 -4.22 -14.02
CA VAL A 62 -3.29 -4.73 -13.21
C VAL A 62 -3.04 -4.50 -11.71
N PRO A 63 -1.94 -4.98 -11.10
CA PRO A 63 -1.71 -4.74 -9.68
C PRO A 63 -1.52 -3.25 -9.37
N GLY A 64 -0.85 -2.47 -10.21
CA GLY A 64 -0.72 -1.04 -10.05
C GLY A 64 -2.08 -0.31 -10.04
N ALA A 65 -3.02 -0.70 -10.90
CA ALA A 65 -4.38 -0.14 -10.93
C ALA A 65 -5.15 -0.46 -9.63
N PHE A 66 -4.99 -1.66 -9.06
CA PHE A 66 -5.55 -2.00 -7.75
C PHE A 66 -4.98 -1.11 -6.65
N VAL A 67 -3.66 -0.90 -6.63
CA VAL A 67 -3.00 -0.03 -5.63
C VAL A 67 -3.44 1.43 -5.77
N VAL A 68 -3.53 1.96 -7.00
CA VAL A 68 -4.06 3.33 -7.24
C VAL A 68 -5.47 3.45 -6.71
N THR A 69 -6.36 2.54 -7.10
CA THR A 69 -7.77 2.60 -6.73
C THR A 69 -7.96 2.49 -5.23
N ALA A 70 -7.29 1.54 -4.58
CA ALA A 70 -7.34 1.36 -3.14
C ALA A 70 -6.72 2.56 -2.39
N GLY A 71 -5.59 3.10 -2.86
CA GLY A 71 -4.96 4.28 -2.27
C GLY A 71 -5.83 5.53 -2.35
N LEU A 72 -6.50 5.77 -3.48
CA LEU A 72 -7.46 6.86 -3.65
C LEU A 72 -8.71 6.66 -2.78
N TYR A 73 -9.20 5.42 -2.66
CA TYR A 73 -10.30 5.07 -1.78
C TYR A 73 -9.95 5.35 -0.31
N LEU A 74 -8.78 4.90 0.15
CA LEU A 74 -8.26 5.21 1.49
C LEU A 74 -8.13 6.72 1.72
N THR A 75 -7.69 7.47 0.72
CA THR A 75 -7.61 8.93 0.80
C THR A 75 -8.97 9.56 1.01
N ARG A 76 -10.01 9.06 0.33
CA ARG A 76 -11.40 9.53 0.53
C ARG A 76 -11.91 9.19 1.92
N LEU A 77 -11.65 7.98 2.42
CA LEU A 77 -12.02 7.57 3.79
C LEU A 77 -11.35 8.45 4.84
N ALA A 78 -10.04 8.68 4.70
CA ALA A 78 -9.27 9.52 5.61
C ALA A 78 -9.81 10.96 5.69
N ARG A 79 -10.26 11.51 4.56
CA ARG A 79 -10.88 12.84 4.51
C ARG A 79 -12.27 12.89 5.15
N ARG A 80 -13.05 11.81 5.10
CA ARG A 80 -14.43 11.75 5.61
C ARG A 80 -14.55 11.49 7.09
N ARG A 81 -13.47 11.12 7.79
CA ARG A 81 -13.43 10.78 9.23
C ARG A 81 -14.53 9.79 9.65
N SER A 82 -14.90 8.83 8.80
CA SER A 82 -15.99 7.90 9.04
C SER A 82 -15.54 6.72 9.89
N LEU A 83 -16.33 6.36 10.91
CA LEU A 83 -16.13 5.17 11.76
C LEU A 83 -16.24 3.84 10.97
N ALA A 84 -16.99 3.81 9.86
CA ALA A 84 -17.01 2.66 8.94
C ALA A 84 -15.67 2.42 8.23
N GLY A 85 -14.65 3.25 8.55
CA GLY A 85 -13.37 3.28 7.89
C GLY A 85 -12.40 2.15 8.26
N ALA A 86 -12.47 1.56 9.45
CA ALA A 86 -11.44 0.61 9.89
C ALA A 86 -11.44 -0.69 9.06
N GLN A 87 -12.59 -1.33 8.91
CA GLN A 87 -12.72 -2.53 8.07
C GLN A 87 -12.41 -2.26 6.60
N SER A 88 -12.93 -1.14 6.08
CA SER A 88 -12.65 -0.72 4.71
C SER A 88 -11.17 -0.38 4.49
N ALA A 89 -10.50 0.18 5.51
CA ALA A 89 -9.07 0.45 5.48
C ALA A 89 -8.25 -0.85 5.50
N LEU A 90 -8.66 -1.84 6.30
CA LEU A 90 -8.05 -3.17 6.32
C LEU A 90 -8.18 -3.87 4.96
N LEU A 91 -9.39 -3.85 4.37
CA LEU A 91 -9.63 -4.45 3.05
C LEU A 91 -8.78 -3.76 1.96
N ALA A 92 -8.79 -2.44 1.90
CA ALA A 92 -8.02 -1.71 0.90
C ALA A 92 -6.51 -1.87 1.11
N GLY A 93 -6.03 -1.87 2.36
CA GLY A 93 -4.64 -2.19 2.71
C GLY A 93 -4.26 -3.61 2.30
N GLY A 94 -5.14 -4.59 2.54
CA GLY A 94 -4.98 -5.98 2.12
C GLY A 94 -4.88 -6.13 0.60
N VAL A 95 -5.73 -5.42 -0.16
CA VAL A 95 -5.67 -5.39 -1.62
C VAL A 95 -4.34 -4.83 -2.10
N CYS A 96 -3.87 -3.72 -1.53
CA CYS A 96 -2.57 -3.15 -1.87
C CYS A 96 -1.42 -4.11 -1.54
N PHE A 97 -1.48 -4.77 -0.37
CA PHE A 97 -0.49 -5.75 0.03
C PHE A 97 -0.42 -6.93 -0.96
N LEU A 98 -1.57 -7.51 -1.32
CA LEU A 98 -1.64 -8.63 -2.27
C LEU A 98 -1.15 -8.21 -3.66
N ALA A 99 -1.50 -7.01 -4.12
CA ALA A 99 -1.05 -6.48 -5.40
C ALA A 99 0.47 -6.27 -5.41
N GLY A 100 1.05 -5.67 -4.36
CA GLY A 100 2.49 -5.52 -4.24
C GLY A 100 3.22 -6.86 -4.11
N PHE A 101 2.65 -7.81 -3.35
CA PHE A 101 3.18 -9.16 -3.23
C PHE A 101 3.14 -9.93 -4.57
N TRP A 102 2.10 -9.73 -5.36
CA TRP A 102 2.02 -10.27 -6.73
C TRP A 102 3.22 -9.81 -7.56
N VAL A 103 3.44 -8.51 -7.67
CA VAL A 103 4.59 -7.95 -8.41
C VAL A 103 5.91 -8.48 -7.88
N LEU A 104 6.06 -8.57 -6.55
CA LEU A 104 7.27 -9.08 -5.91
C LEU A 104 7.53 -10.55 -6.27
N SER A 105 6.51 -11.40 -6.23
CA SER A 105 6.62 -12.84 -6.49
C SER A 105 6.86 -13.16 -7.96
N THR A 106 6.28 -12.39 -8.88
CA THR A 106 6.51 -12.59 -10.34
C THR A 106 7.93 -12.17 -10.75
N HIS A 107 8.59 -11.29 -9.96
CA HIS A 107 9.94 -10.81 -10.23
C HIS A 107 11.02 -11.47 -9.36
N GLU A 108 10.66 -12.35 -8.43
CA GLU A 108 11.63 -13.11 -7.61
C GLU A 108 12.66 -13.86 -8.47
N PRO A 109 12.30 -14.53 -9.59
CA PRO A 109 13.27 -15.20 -10.44
C PRO A 109 14.38 -14.27 -10.97
N LEU A 110 14.07 -13.01 -11.26
CA LEU A 110 15.06 -12.02 -11.71
C LEU A 110 16.11 -11.73 -10.63
N LEU A 111 15.69 -11.65 -9.36
CA LEU A 111 16.61 -11.51 -8.23
C LEU A 111 17.47 -12.76 -8.04
N ALA A 112 16.87 -13.93 -8.12
CA ALA A 112 17.56 -15.19 -7.98
C ALA A 112 18.62 -15.36 -9.06
N ASP A 113 18.31 -14.97 -10.30
CA ASP A 113 19.26 -15.00 -11.41
C ASP A 113 20.34 -13.93 -11.27
N ALA A 114 20.00 -12.72 -10.81
CA ALA A 114 20.96 -11.67 -10.51
C ALA A 114 21.96 -12.11 -9.42
N ALA A 115 21.49 -12.83 -8.40
CA ALA A 115 22.35 -13.34 -7.34
C ALA A 115 23.25 -14.51 -7.78
N ARG A 116 22.81 -15.31 -8.76
CA ARG A 116 23.56 -16.49 -9.23
C ARG A 116 24.52 -16.21 -10.37
N SER A 117 24.24 -15.22 -11.20
CA SER A 117 25.05 -14.91 -12.39
C SER A 117 25.70 -13.54 -12.26
N ALA A 118 27.03 -13.52 -12.48
CA ALA A 118 27.80 -12.27 -12.49
C ALA A 118 27.39 -11.30 -13.62
N ASN A 119 26.50 -11.72 -14.51
CA ASN A 119 26.10 -11.00 -15.73
C ASN A 119 24.72 -10.37 -15.69
N VAL A 120 23.96 -10.49 -14.58
CA VAL A 120 22.64 -9.86 -14.48
C VAL A 120 22.77 -8.44 -13.99
N SER A 121 22.11 -7.54 -14.69
CA SER A 121 22.04 -6.13 -14.31
C SER A 121 21.29 -5.96 -13.00
N TRP A 122 22.00 -5.77 -11.90
CA TRP A 122 21.44 -5.36 -10.61
C TRP A 122 20.56 -4.11 -10.75
N ALA A 123 20.87 -3.25 -11.72
CA ALA A 123 20.07 -2.08 -12.02
C ALA A 123 18.63 -2.46 -12.45
N ALA A 124 18.46 -3.47 -13.30
CA ALA A 124 17.14 -3.97 -13.72
C ALA A 124 16.39 -4.59 -12.54
N ALA A 125 17.06 -5.39 -11.70
CA ALA A 125 16.47 -5.96 -10.51
C ALA A 125 16.00 -4.86 -9.55
N ILE A 126 16.84 -3.90 -9.19
CA ILE A 126 16.51 -2.78 -8.32
C ILE A 126 15.35 -1.96 -8.90
N TRP A 127 15.35 -1.72 -10.21
CA TRP A 127 14.29 -1.01 -10.90
C TRP A 127 12.91 -1.64 -10.69
N HIS A 128 12.79 -2.95 -10.89
CA HIS A 128 11.55 -3.69 -10.68
C HIS A 128 11.13 -3.76 -9.20
N PHE A 129 12.10 -4.00 -8.31
CA PHE A 129 11.83 -4.06 -6.87
C PHE A 129 11.50 -2.70 -6.24
N SER A 130 11.94 -1.60 -6.84
CA SER A 130 11.61 -0.24 -6.39
C SER A 130 10.12 0.05 -6.42
N THR A 131 9.34 -0.70 -7.19
CA THR A 131 7.88 -0.56 -7.27
C THR A 131 7.17 -1.40 -6.22
N ALA A 132 7.49 -2.70 -6.14
CA ALA A 132 6.78 -3.66 -5.33
C ALA A 132 7.07 -3.53 -3.82
N LEU A 133 8.34 -3.41 -3.45
CA LEU A 133 8.74 -3.40 -2.04
C LEU A 133 8.14 -2.25 -1.23
N PRO A 134 8.16 -0.98 -1.70
CA PRO A 134 7.51 0.11 -0.98
C PRO A 134 5.99 -0.07 -0.83
N VAL A 135 5.32 -0.64 -1.85
CA VAL A 135 3.88 -0.94 -1.77
C VAL A 135 3.61 -1.97 -0.69
N VAL A 136 4.37 -3.08 -0.65
CA VAL A 136 4.23 -4.14 0.36
C VAL A 136 4.46 -3.57 1.76
N VAL A 137 5.56 -2.84 1.97
CA VAL A 137 5.93 -2.30 3.29
C VAL A 137 4.88 -1.29 3.78
N LEU A 138 4.48 -0.36 2.92
CA LEU A 138 3.53 0.69 3.29
C LEU A 138 2.13 0.12 3.53
N SER A 139 1.67 -0.81 2.70
CA SER A 139 0.37 -1.44 2.89
C SER A 139 0.33 -2.31 4.15
N LEU A 140 1.38 -3.08 4.44
CA LEU A 140 1.50 -3.83 5.67
C LEU A 140 1.47 -2.92 6.90
N TRP A 141 2.20 -1.81 6.86
CA TRP A 141 2.15 -0.80 7.92
C TRP A 141 0.73 -0.26 8.14
N PHE A 142 -0.02 0.02 7.07
CA PHE A 142 -1.42 0.46 7.17
C PHE A 142 -2.31 -0.61 7.81
N VAL A 143 -2.18 -1.86 7.38
CA VAL A 143 -2.96 -2.99 7.93
C VAL A 143 -2.69 -3.15 9.42
N LEU A 144 -1.42 -3.21 9.83
CA LEU A 144 -1.03 -3.39 11.23
C LEU A 144 -1.52 -2.23 12.11
N ARG A 145 -1.40 -1.00 11.62
CA ARG A 145 -1.85 0.18 12.35
C ARG A 145 -3.37 0.25 12.49
N SER A 146 -4.10 -0.17 11.46
CA SER A 146 -5.56 -0.23 11.49
C SER A 146 -6.07 -1.31 12.44
N SER A 147 -5.39 -2.46 12.52
CA SER A 147 -5.71 -3.55 13.45
C SER A 147 -5.45 -3.19 14.92
N ALA A 148 -4.42 -2.36 15.18
CA ALA A 148 -4.07 -1.93 16.53
C ALA A 148 -4.98 -0.81 17.09
N ALA A 149 -5.82 -0.20 16.25
CA ALA A 149 -6.69 0.90 16.64
C ALA A 149 -8.02 0.46 17.25
N ASP A 150 -8.30 -0.85 17.30
CA ASP A 150 -9.53 -1.42 17.84
C ASP A 150 -9.21 -2.31 19.07
N PRO A 151 -8.93 -1.71 20.25
CA PRO A 151 -8.92 -2.49 21.48
C PRO A 151 -10.36 -2.91 21.73
N ALA A 152 -10.63 -4.21 21.66
CA ALA A 152 -11.90 -4.80 22.05
C ALA A 152 -12.30 -4.28 23.45
N PRO A 153 -13.58 -3.98 23.69
CA PRO A 153 -14.10 -3.54 24.98
C PRO A 153 -13.96 -4.59 26.06
#